data_4f017fdc1d79730965c1e79ac1f54232
#
_entry.id   4f017fdc1d79730965c1e79ac1f54232
#
_cell.length_a   1.000
_cell.length_b   1.000
_cell.length_c   1.000
_cell.angle_alpha   90.00
_cell.angle_beta   90.00
_cell.angle_gamma   90.00
#
_symmetry.space_group_name_H-M   'P 1'
#
loop_
_entity.id
_entity.type
_entity.pdbx_description
1 polymer ?
#
loop_
_entity_poly.entity_id
_entity_poly.type
_entity_poly.pdbx_seq_one_letter_code
_entity_poly.pdbx_strand_id
1 'polypeptide(L)'
;MRVSGQRMRVRRGGFARLCALFVSTSLLAACASNESPEPASAEKDTATITVLKPASVVSNEKTTSDVLKLPDLLYAGLQALDADRLLTPENNNAFNYFSRALAMDSDNEIAREGIAAIVARYLALAREAIGNGSFESAELMIDRAKLVDETVAEIALVQVELANERESGDLFFTFDGAAVSSESDQAREELTAVARRARECGAFFLITAPNDSTARWMFSVMREAVEGYRLRGNIELSAQTGVRLRLPETESACGE
;
A
#
# COMPACT_ATOMS: atom_id res chain seq x y z
N MET A 1 33.98 -8.10 -63.47
CA MET A 1 32.71 -7.39 -63.70
C MET A 1 32.53 -6.34 -62.60
N ARG A 2 32.51 -5.06 -62.97
CA ARG A 2 32.31 -3.89 -62.08
C ARG A 2 30.82 -3.70 -61.84
N VAL A 3 30.41 -3.46 -60.60
CA VAL A 3 29.11 -2.84 -60.27
C VAL A 3 29.40 -1.90 -59.10
N SER A 4 29.43 -0.77 -59.37
CA SER A 4 28.86 0.55 -59.18
C SER A 4 28.25 0.77 -57.77
N GLY A 5 28.96 1.66 -57.01
CA GLY A 5 28.46 2.21 -55.75
C GLY A 5 27.41 3.30 -56.01
N GLN A 6 26.36 3.29 -55.24
CA GLN A 6 25.45 4.43 -55.09
C GLN A 6 25.54 4.98 -53.65
N ARG A 7 26.13 6.16 -53.55
CA ARG A 7 26.10 6.99 -52.33
C ARG A 7 24.78 7.73 -52.26
N MET A 8 23.98 7.44 -51.27
CA MET A 8 22.78 8.20 -50.98
C MET A 8 23.12 9.37 -50.05
N ARG A 9 22.92 10.57 -50.55
CA ARG A 9 23.11 11.84 -49.84
C ARG A 9 22.02 12.05 -48.80
N VAL A 10 22.42 12.21 -47.53
CA VAL A 10 21.55 12.70 -46.46
C VAL A 10 21.40 14.23 -46.65
N ARG A 11 20.17 14.67 -46.88
CA ARG A 11 19.78 16.08 -46.83
C ARG A 11 19.61 16.51 -45.40
N ARG A 12 20.47 17.39 -44.95
CA ARG A 12 20.26 18.21 -43.75
C ARG A 12 19.20 19.26 -44.08
N GLY A 13 18.01 19.15 -43.46
CA GLY A 13 17.01 20.19 -43.38
C GLY A 13 17.06 20.82 -41.98
N GLY A 14 17.65 22.02 -41.93
CA GLY A 14 17.56 22.85 -40.75
C GLY A 14 16.21 23.54 -40.72
N PHE A 15 15.56 23.54 -39.57
CA PHE A 15 14.51 24.50 -39.27
C PHE A 15 14.91 25.25 -38.00
N ALA A 16 15.20 26.51 -38.21
CA ALA A 16 15.49 27.48 -37.18
C ALA A 16 14.21 28.13 -36.67
N ARG A 17 14.21 28.36 -35.38
CA ARG A 17 13.63 29.50 -34.66
C ARG A 17 12.16 29.86 -34.87
N LEU A 18 11.37 29.79 -33.80
CA LEU A 18 10.60 30.98 -33.39
C LEU A 18 10.42 30.96 -31.86
N CYS A 19 11.04 31.93 -31.20
CA CYS A 19 10.73 32.37 -29.83
C CYS A 19 9.38 33.10 -29.86
N ALA A 20 8.51 32.78 -28.92
CA ALA A 20 7.43 33.66 -28.53
C ALA A 20 7.38 33.72 -27.01
N LEU A 21 7.93 34.80 -26.48
CA LEU A 21 7.74 35.32 -25.12
C LEU A 21 6.32 35.83 -25.00
N PHE A 22 5.55 35.28 -24.05
CA PHE A 22 4.38 35.95 -23.52
C PHE A 22 4.59 36.16 -22.00
N VAL A 23 5.01 37.39 -21.69
CA VAL A 23 4.94 37.98 -20.36
C VAL A 23 3.58 38.60 -20.26
N SER A 24 2.74 38.10 -19.36
CA SER A 24 1.50 38.77 -18.94
C SER A 24 1.56 39.03 -17.44
N THR A 25 1.97 40.23 -17.12
CA THR A 25 1.84 40.86 -15.82
C THR A 25 0.41 41.31 -15.61
N SER A 26 -0.30 40.79 -14.64
CA SER A 26 -1.56 41.33 -14.15
C SER A 26 -1.38 41.78 -12.70
N LEU A 27 -1.21 43.09 -12.52
CA LEU A 27 -1.37 43.77 -11.23
C LEU A 27 -2.84 43.86 -10.94
N LEU A 28 -3.27 43.37 -9.80
CA LEU A 28 -4.55 43.73 -9.17
C LEU A 28 -4.26 44.44 -7.85
N ALA A 29 -4.48 45.74 -7.88
CA ALA A 29 -4.51 46.63 -6.71
C ALA A 29 -5.81 46.39 -5.93
N ALA A 30 -5.70 46.05 -4.66
CA ALA A 30 -6.78 46.03 -3.71
C ALA A 30 -6.80 47.38 -2.98
N CYS A 31 -7.83 48.21 -3.20
CA CYS A 31 -8.09 49.41 -2.44
C CYS A 31 -8.71 49.02 -1.10
N ALA A 32 -8.06 49.37 -0.02
CA ALA A 32 -8.63 49.46 1.29
C ALA A 32 -9.38 50.76 1.44
N SER A 33 -10.69 50.70 1.68
CA SER A 33 -11.49 51.86 2.11
C SER A 33 -11.75 51.73 3.61
N ASN A 34 -11.07 52.59 4.34
CA ASN A 34 -11.29 52.81 5.75
C ASN A 34 -12.21 54.03 5.86
N GLU A 35 -13.45 53.82 6.22
CA GLU A 35 -14.37 54.93 6.61
C GLU A 35 -14.92 54.66 7.99
N SER A 36 -14.44 55.50 8.91
CA SER A 36 -14.98 55.68 10.24
C SER A 36 -16.04 56.74 10.19
N PRO A 37 -17.19 56.56 10.79
CA PRO A 37 -18.05 57.66 11.19
C PRO A 37 -18.01 57.85 12.70
N GLU A 38 -17.67 59.05 13.09
CA GLU A 38 -17.73 59.65 14.43
C GLU A 38 -19.17 60.11 14.76
N PRO A 39 -19.46 60.55 16.00
CA PRO A 39 -20.58 60.03 16.80
C PRO A 39 -21.77 60.95 16.81
N ALA A 40 -22.96 60.41 16.94
CA ALA A 40 -24.16 61.17 17.31
C ALA A 40 -24.57 60.81 18.74
N SER A 41 -24.72 61.87 19.47
CA SER A 41 -25.03 61.97 20.89
C SER A 41 -26.36 61.36 21.32
N ALA A 42 -26.36 60.87 22.55
CA ALA A 42 -27.38 60.96 23.58
C ALA A 42 -28.71 60.20 23.38
N GLU A 43 -28.87 59.15 24.20
CA GLU A 43 -29.93 59.22 25.22
C GLU A 43 -29.63 58.19 26.32
N LYS A 44 -29.69 58.61 27.55
CA LYS A 44 -29.56 57.82 28.76
C LYS A 44 -30.84 57.03 28.98
N ASP A 45 -30.82 55.74 28.66
CA ASP A 45 -31.71 54.80 29.29
C ASP A 45 -30.90 53.92 30.25
N THR A 46 -31.23 54.13 31.52
CA THR A 46 -30.66 53.47 32.66
C THR A 46 -31.20 52.00 32.68
N ALA A 47 -30.64 51.11 31.91
CA ALA A 47 -30.94 49.70 32.04
C ALA A 47 -30.29 49.15 33.31
N THR A 48 -31.09 48.88 34.29
CA THR A 48 -30.69 48.17 35.50
C THR A 48 -30.21 46.76 35.15
N ILE A 49 -28.90 46.56 35.12
CA ILE A 49 -28.32 45.24 34.94
C ILE A 49 -28.56 44.47 36.25
N THR A 50 -29.57 43.64 36.28
CA THR A 50 -29.73 42.61 37.30
C THR A 50 -28.65 41.56 37.09
N VAL A 51 -27.60 41.63 37.90
CA VAL A 51 -26.56 40.56 37.96
C VAL A 51 -27.23 39.26 38.41
N LEU A 52 -27.59 38.43 37.49
CA LEU A 52 -27.96 37.08 37.76
C LEU A 52 -26.71 36.37 38.32
N LYS A 53 -26.76 36.03 39.61
CA LYS A 53 -25.81 35.17 40.26
C LYS A 53 -25.58 33.96 39.35
N PRO A 54 -24.35 33.62 38.96
CA PRO A 54 -24.12 32.44 38.16
C PRO A 54 -24.64 31.24 38.94
N ALA A 55 -25.68 30.62 38.43
CA ALA A 55 -26.07 29.30 38.88
C ALA A 55 -24.86 28.44 38.71
N SER A 56 -24.42 27.83 39.80
CA SER A 56 -23.38 26.80 39.76
C SER A 56 -23.87 25.77 38.78
N VAL A 57 -23.31 25.82 37.56
CA VAL A 57 -23.41 24.71 36.63
C VAL A 57 -22.65 23.61 37.31
N VAL A 58 -23.35 22.77 38.07
CA VAL A 58 -22.87 21.47 38.39
C VAL A 58 -22.70 20.84 37.02
N SER A 59 -21.45 20.87 36.53
CA SER A 59 -21.00 20.02 35.44
C SER A 59 -21.17 18.61 35.97
N ASN A 60 -22.38 18.07 35.84
CA ASN A 60 -22.53 16.65 35.73
C ASN A 60 -21.79 16.32 34.43
N GLU A 61 -20.46 16.21 34.52
CA GLU A 61 -19.72 15.27 33.72
C GLU A 61 -20.26 13.91 34.10
N LYS A 62 -21.44 13.64 33.60
CA LYS A 62 -21.92 12.30 33.39
C LYS A 62 -20.92 11.76 32.38
N THR A 63 -19.87 11.12 32.91
CA THR A 63 -19.09 10.13 32.20
C THR A 63 -20.09 9.02 31.92
N THR A 64 -20.98 9.27 30.98
CA THR A 64 -21.64 8.23 30.22
C THR A 64 -20.48 7.67 29.43
N SER A 65 -19.80 6.64 30.00
CA SER A 65 -19.24 5.60 29.17
C SER A 65 -20.39 5.26 28.24
N ASP A 66 -20.34 5.74 27.00
CA ASP A 66 -21.28 5.34 25.96
C ASP A 66 -21.05 3.84 25.80
N VAL A 67 -21.78 3.04 26.56
CA VAL A 67 -21.80 1.59 26.43
C VAL A 67 -22.48 1.38 25.08
N LEU A 68 -21.65 1.19 24.06
CA LEU A 68 -22.15 0.88 22.72
C LEU A 68 -23.11 -0.31 22.83
N LYS A 69 -24.26 -0.18 22.20
CA LYS A 69 -25.25 -1.26 22.11
C LYS A 69 -24.77 -2.31 21.10
N LEU A 70 -25.32 -3.50 21.19
CA LEU A 70 -24.94 -4.60 20.31
C LEU A 70 -24.93 -4.21 18.80
N PRO A 71 -25.96 -3.55 18.24
CA PRO A 71 -25.94 -3.11 16.85
C PRO A 71 -24.81 -2.12 16.52
N ASP A 72 -24.48 -1.23 17.46
CA ASP A 72 -23.42 -0.25 17.29
C ASP A 72 -22.04 -0.92 17.28
N LEU A 73 -21.85 -1.93 18.13
CA LEU A 73 -20.64 -2.75 18.19
C LEU A 73 -20.44 -3.53 16.88
N LEU A 74 -21.50 -4.17 16.38
CA LEU A 74 -21.44 -4.92 15.12
C LEU A 74 -21.09 -4.01 13.95
N TYR A 75 -21.74 -2.85 13.86
CA TYR A 75 -21.47 -1.87 12.82
C TYR A 75 -20.02 -1.33 12.90
N ALA A 76 -19.57 -0.96 14.10
CA ALA A 76 -18.19 -0.50 14.30
C ALA A 76 -17.17 -1.60 13.98
N GLY A 77 -17.49 -2.86 14.30
CA GLY A 77 -16.66 -4.03 13.97
C GLY A 77 -16.51 -4.21 12.46
N LEU A 78 -17.62 -4.18 11.72
CA LEU A 78 -17.61 -4.27 10.26
C LEU A 78 -16.84 -3.13 9.59
N GLN A 79 -17.04 -1.89 10.05
CA GLN A 79 -16.27 -0.74 9.56
C GLN A 79 -14.77 -0.84 9.87
N ALA A 80 -14.41 -1.38 11.03
CA ALA A 80 -13.02 -1.59 11.39
C ALA A 80 -12.37 -2.68 10.53
N LEU A 81 -13.11 -3.77 10.26
CA LEU A 81 -12.68 -4.86 9.39
C LEU A 81 -12.45 -4.37 7.95
N ASP A 82 -13.38 -3.61 7.39
CA ASP A 82 -13.29 -3.03 6.05
C ASP A 82 -12.11 -2.05 5.91
N ALA A 83 -11.75 -1.39 6.99
CA ALA A 83 -10.61 -0.49 7.06
C ALA A 83 -9.28 -1.18 7.45
N ASP A 84 -9.21 -2.52 7.42
CA ASP A 84 -8.06 -3.34 7.85
C ASP A 84 -7.56 -3.02 9.30
N ARG A 85 -8.41 -2.41 10.13
CA ARG A 85 -8.13 -2.21 11.56
C ARG A 85 -8.47 -3.48 12.34
N LEU A 86 -7.66 -4.51 12.17
CA LEU A 86 -7.96 -5.86 12.65
C LEU A 86 -7.74 -5.99 14.16
N LEU A 87 -6.51 -5.75 14.66
CA LEU A 87 -6.08 -5.77 16.06
C LEU A 87 -5.58 -4.41 16.55
N THR A 88 -5.31 -3.49 15.65
CA THR A 88 -4.77 -2.16 15.96
C THR A 88 -5.61 -1.04 15.33
N PRO A 89 -5.76 0.13 15.97
CA PRO A 89 -5.30 0.46 17.33
C PRO A 89 -6.09 -0.31 18.41
N GLU A 90 -5.52 -0.45 19.63
CA GLU A 90 -6.03 -1.34 20.69
C GLU A 90 -7.52 -1.18 21.01
N ASN A 91 -8.04 0.04 21.08
CA ASN A 91 -9.42 0.32 21.46
C ASN A 91 -10.36 0.64 20.28
N ASN A 92 -9.87 0.53 19.03
CA ASN A 92 -10.65 0.87 17.83
C ASN A 92 -10.32 -0.08 16.69
N ASN A 93 -10.55 -1.38 16.90
CA ASN A 93 -10.30 -2.43 15.93
C ASN A 93 -11.43 -3.45 15.88
N ALA A 94 -11.48 -4.21 14.81
CA ALA A 94 -12.53 -5.18 14.54
C ALA A 94 -12.64 -6.25 15.65
N PHE A 95 -11.50 -6.79 16.10
CA PHE A 95 -11.46 -7.81 17.14
C PHE A 95 -12.07 -7.32 18.44
N ASN A 96 -11.74 -6.10 18.89
CA ASN A 96 -12.30 -5.51 20.11
C ASN A 96 -13.81 -5.36 20.02
N TYR A 97 -14.32 -4.86 18.89
CA TYR A 97 -15.76 -4.65 18.71
C TYR A 97 -16.53 -5.97 18.65
N PHE A 98 -16.08 -6.95 17.87
CA PHE A 98 -16.75 -8.26 17.77
C PHE A 98 -16.64 -9.05 19.07
N SER A 99 -15.51 -9.01 19.78
CA SER A 99 -15.37 -9.67 21.09
C SER A 99 -16.34 -9.09 22.14
N ARG A 100 -16.54 -7.77 22.13
CA ARG A 100 -17.53 -7.12 23.00
C ARG A 100 -18.96 -7.48 22.60
N ALA A 101 -19.24 -7.58 21.30
CA ALA A 101 -20.53 -8.04 20.80
C ALA A 101 -20.83 -9.48 21.26
N LEU A 102 -19.85 -10.40 21.15
CA LEU A 102 -19.97 -11.78 21.62
C LEU A 102 -20.10 -11.89 23.16
N ALA A 103 -19.51 -10.95 23.90
CA ALA A 103 -19.71 -10.89 25.37
C ALA A 103 -21.15 -10.50 25.74
N MET A 104 -21.89 -9.81 24.87
CA MET A 104 -23.30 -9.46 25.07
C MET A 104 -24.24 -10.54 24.54
N ASP A 105 -23.89 -11.16 23.41
CA ASP A 105 -24.65 -12.21 22.72
C ASP A 105 -23.67 -13.22 22.12
N SER A 106 -23.41 -14.30 22.85
CA SER A 106 -22.43 -15.32 22.49
C SER A 106 -22.77 -16.07 21.20
N ASP A 107 -24.03 -16.05 20.80
CA ASP A 107 -24.51 -16.74 19.59
C ASP A 107 -24.66 -15.83 18.38
N ASN A 108 -24.20 -14.59 18.49
CA ASN A 108 -24.30 -13.62 17.40
C ASN A 108 -23.46 -14.05 16.18
N GLU A 109 -24.15 -14.41 15.11
CA GLU A 109 -23.53 -14.91 13.88
C GLU A 109 -22.62 -13.86 13.24
N ILE A 110 -23.07 -12.59 13.15
CA ILE A 110 -22.28 -11.50 12.53
C ILE A 110 -20.94 -11.31 13.25
N ALA A 111 -20.95 -11.37 14.58
CA ALA A 111 -19.72 -11.22 15.35
C ALA A 111 -18.80 -12.44 15.20
N ARG A 112 -19.33 -13.67 15.14
CA ARG A 112 -18.54 -14.87 14.88
C ARG A 112 -17.92 -14.86 13.49
N GLU A 113 -18.70 -14.51 12.47
CA GLU A 113 -18.21 -14.34 11.10
C GLU A 113 -17.15 -13.24 11.03
N GLY A 114 -17.33 -12.14 11.77
CA GLY A 114 -16.35 -11.08 11.89
C GLY A 114 -15.01 -11.55 12.46
N ILE A 115 -15.03 -12.37 13.53
CA ILE A 115 -13.81 -12.98 14.08
C ILE A 115 -13.15 -13.90 13.05
N ALA A 116 -13.92 -14.77 12.38
CA ALA A 116 -13.40 -15.64 11.34
C ALA A 116 -12.79 -14.85 10.16
N ALA A 117 -13.43 -13.75 9.77
CA ALA A 117 -12.93 -12.88 8.71
C ALA A 117 -11.60 -12.19 9.08
N ILE A 118 -11.40 -11.82 10.35
CA ILE A 118 -10.12 -11.28 10.84
C ILE A 118 -9.01 -12.34 10.66
N VAL A 119 -9.26 -13.58 11.08
CA VAL A 119 -8.29 -14.68 10.91
C VAL A 119 -7.97 -14.88 9.43
N ALA A 120 -9.01 -15.00 8.59
CA ALA A 120 -8.83 -15.18 7.14
C ALA A 120 -8.01 -14.04 6.51
N ARG A 121 -8.23 -12.79 6.94
CA ARG A 121 -7.46 -11.64 6.45
C ARG A 121 -5.99 -11.74 6.84
N TYR A 122 -5.65 -12.10 8.09
CA TYR A 122 -4.28 -12.31 8.50
C TYR A 122 -3.60 -13.45 7.73
N LEU A 123 -4.32 -14.56 7.48
CA LEU A 123 -3.78 -15.66 6.68
C LEU A 123 -3.57 -15.27 5.21
N ALA A 124 -4.43 -14.43 4.65
CA ALA A 124 -4.21 -13.87 3.30
C ALA A 124 -2.95 -12.99 3.25
N LEU A 125 -2.75 -12.12 4.25
CA LEU A 125 -1.54 -11.31 4.37
C LEU A 125 -0.28 -12.17 4.58
N ALA A 126 -0.40 -13.27 5.33
CA ALA A 126 0.71 -14.22 5.50
C ALA A 126 1.10 -14.88 4.17
N ARG A 127 0.13 -15.34 3.36
CA ARG A 127 0.38 -15.92 2.04
C ARG A 127 1.00 -14.92 1.07
N GLU A 128 0.54 -13.67 1.11
CA GLU A 128 1.15 -12.60 0.32
C GLU A 128 2.62 -12.40 0.71
N ALA A 129 2.92 -12.37 2.01
CA ALA A 129 4.28 -12.25 2.52
C ALA A 129 5.15 -13.47 2.15
N ILE A 130 4.60 -14.69 2.20
CA ILE A 130 5.27 -15.92 1.73
C ILE A 130 5.65 -15.81 0.26
N GLY A 131 4.70 -15.41 -0.59
CA GLY A 131 4.91 -15.28 -2.03
C GLY A 131 6.00 -14.26 -2.40
N ASN A 132 6.23 -13.28 -1.54
CA ASN A 132 7.25 -12.23 -1.69
C ASN A 132 8.58 -12.55 -0.97
N GLY A 133 8.71 -13.70 -0.31
CA GLY A 133 9.90 -14.08 0.46
C GLY A 133 10.07 -13.32 1.78
N SER A 134 9.05 -12.59 2.22
CA SER A 134 9.05 -11.83 3.49
C SER A 134 8.64 -12.73 4.65
N PHE A 135 9.45 -13.75 4.94
CA PHE A 135 9.10 -14.85 5.83
C PHE A 135 8.85 -14.42 7.29
N GLU A 136 9.59 -13.43 7.80
CA GLU A 136 9.36 -12.87 9.13
C GLU A 136 8.01 -12.15 9.20
N SER A 137 7.63 -11.44 8.15
CA SER A 137 6.31 -10.82 8.06
C SER A 137 5.20 -11.87 8.00
N ALA A 138 5.42 -12.95 7.26
CA ALA A 138 4.47 -14.07 7.21
C ALA A 138 4.26 -14.71 8.59
N GLU A 139 5.33 -14.99 9.33
CA GLU A 139 5.26 -15.47 10.71
C GLU A 139 4.44 -14.53 11.60
N LEU A 140 4.74 -13.23 11.54
CA LEU A 140 4.02 -12.24 12.32
C LEU A 140 2.52 -12.24 12.00
N MET A 141 2.12 -12.37 10.73
CA MET A 141 0.71 -12.45 10.35
C MET A 141 0.04 -13.74 10.84
N ILE A 142 0.74 -14.87 10.77
CA ILE A 142 0.27 -16.15 11.32
C ILE A 142 0.05 -16.05 12.84
N ASP A 143 1.01 -15.43 13.55
CA ASP A 143 0.89 -15.27 15.01
C ASP A 143 -0.27 -14.34 15.39
N ARG A 144 -0.53 -13.29 14.60
CA ARG A 144 -1.71 -12.46 14.78
C ARG A 144 -3.02 -13.22 14.53
N ALA A 145 -3.05 -14.09 13.53
CA ALA A 145 -4.19 -14.98 13.29
C ALA A 145 -4.47 -15.88 14.52
N LYS A 146 -3.43 -16.49 15.11
CA LYS A 146 -3.54 -17.31 16.34
C LYS A 146 -4.02 -16.51 17.54
N LEU A 147 -3.60 -15.23 17.69
CA LEU A 147 -4.10 -14.37 18.76
C LEU A 147 -5.61 -14.11 18.66
N VAL A 148 -6.18 -14.17 17.48
CA VAL A 148 -7.62 -13.99 17.26
C VAL A 148 -8.38 -15.29 17.54
N ASP A 149 -7.96 -16.40 16.92
CA ASP A 149 -8.52 -17.74 17.14
C ASP A 149 -7.49 -18.81 16.72
N GLU A 150 -6.87 -19.46 17.70
CA GLU A 150 -5.87 -20.50 17.47
C GLU A 150 -6.44 -21.83 16.97
N THR A 151 -7.77 -22.00 17.06
CA THR A 151 -8.43 -23.28 16.72
C THR A 151 -8.67 -23.44 15.22
N VAL A 152 -8.45 -22.40 14.43
CA VAL A 152 -8.68 -22.43 12.98
C VAL A 152 -7.64 -23.32 12.29
N ALA A 153 -8.10 -24.42 11.72
CA ALA A 153 -7.24 -25.44 11.09
C ALA A 153 -6.40 -24.89 9.94
N GLU A 154 -6.86 -23.85 9.23
CA GLU A 154 -6.16 -23.22 8.12
C GLU A 154 -4.82 -22.58 8.54
N ILE A 155 -4.68 -22.18 9.81
CA ILE A 155 -3.41 -21.66 10.36
C ILE A 155 -2.28 -22.68 10.18
N ALA A 156 -2.54 -23.94 10.51
CA ALA A 156 -1.55 -25.01 10.36
C ALA A 156 -1.16 -25.22 8.89
N LEU A 157 -2.10 -25.09 7.96
CA LEU A 157 -1.82 -25.17 6.52
C LEU A 157 -0.87 -24.06 6.07
N VAL A 158 -1.13 -22.82 6.46
CA VAL A 158 -0.27 -21.67 6.10
C VAL A 158 1.12 -21.78 6.75
N GLN A 159 1.22 -22.36 7.95
CA GLN A 159 2.53 -22.67 8.56
C GLN A 159 3.34 -23.67 7.74
N VAL A 160 2.69 -24.70 7.20
CA VAL A 160 3.35 -25.68 6.31
C VAL A 160 3.73 -25.00 4.99
N GLU A 161 2.88 -24.16 4.42
CA GLU A 161 3.19 -23.36 3.22
C GLU A 161 4.47 -22.53 3.45
N LEU A 162 4.56 -21.84 4.58
CA LEU A 162 5.73 -21.03 4.96
C LEU A 162 7.00 -21.89 5.10
N ALA A 163 6.91 -23.04 5.76
CA ALA A 163 8.04 -23.94 5.93
C ALA A 163 8.57 -24.46 4.58
N ASN A 164 7.68 -24.93 3.72
CA ASN A 164 8.01 -25.40 2.38
C ASN A 164 8.66 -24.31 1.54
N GLU A 165 8.16 -23.06 1.64
CA GLU A 165 8.70 -21.95 0.86
C GLU A 165 10.10 -21.54 1.34
N ARG A 166 10.37 -21.58 2.64
CA ARG A 166 11.72 -21.36 3.20
C ARG A 166 12.73 -22.42 2.73
N GLU A 167 12.28 -23.66 2.54
CA GLU A 167 13.10 -24.77 2.08
C GLU A 167 13.25 -24.85 0.55
N SER A 168 12.47 -24.07 -0.21
CA SER A 168 12.47 -24.09 -1.69
C SER A 168 13.81 -23.70 -2.31
N GLY A 169 14.61 -22.90 -1.60
CA GLY A 169 15.85 -22.32 -2.12
C GLY A 169 15.65 -21.23 -3.17
N ASP A 170 14.40 -20.81 -3.42
CA ASP A 170 14.09 -19.73 -4.36
C ASP A 170 14.67 -18.39 -3.88
N LEU A 171 15.10 -17.56 -4.83
CA LEU A 171 15.66 -16.25 -4.53
C LEU A 171 14.59 -15.18 -4.73
N PHE A 172 14.44 -14.29 -3.77
CA PHE A 172 13.46 -13.21 -3.78
C PHE A 172 14.14 -11.83 -3.84
N PHE A 173 13.69 -11.01 -4.76
CA PHE A 173 14.17 -9.64 -4.96
C PHE A 173 12.99 -8.68 -4.92
N THR A 174 12.96 -7.83 -3.91
CA THR A 174 11.93 -6.79 -3.75
C THR A 174 12.48 -5.47 -4.25
N PHE A 175 11.67 -4.72 -4.98
CA PHE A 175 12.05 -3.42 -5.55
C PHE A 175 11.21 -2.30 -4.96
N ASP A 176 11.79 -1.10 -4.90
CA ASP A 176 11.01 0.10 -4.63
C ASP A 176 10.04 0.37 -5.78
N GLY A 177 8.75 0.29 -5.51
CA GLY A 177 7.70 0.49 -6.49
C GLY A 177 7.74 1.88 -7.15
N ALA A 178 8.18 2.92 -6.43
CA ALA A 178 8.34 4.26 -6.99
C ALA A 178 9.53 4.33 -7.96
N ALA A 179 10.66 3.71 -7.61
CA ALA A 179 11.84 3.62 -8.48
C ALA A 179 11.55 2.84 -9.76
N VAL A 180 10.78 1.74 -9.67
CA VAL A 180 10.37 0.94 -10.84
C VAL A 180 9.35 1.69 -11.69
N SER A 181 8.35 2.34 -11.07
CA SER A 181 7.33 3.10 -11.81
C SER A 181 7.89 4.31 -12.55
N SER A 182 8.97 4.91 -12.02
CA SER A 182 9.70 6.01 -12.68
C SER A 182 10.80 5.53 -13.65
N GLU A 183 10.95 4.21 -13.82
CA GLU A 183 11.97 3.58 -14.67
C GLU A 183 13.40 4.06 -14.36
N SER A 184 13.70 4.24 -13.06
CA SER A 184 14.96 4.82 -12.58
C SER A 184 16.18 3.98 -13.00
N ASP A 185 17.35 4.63 -13.09
CA ASP A 185 18.61 3.95 -13.38
C ASP A 185 18.96 2.90 -12.30
N GLN A 186 18.61 3.19 -11.03
CA GLN A 186 18.81 2.24 -9.94
C GLN A 186 17.98 0.97 -10.15
N ALA A 187 16.69 1.10 -10.41
CA ALA A 187 15.81 -0.05 -10.67
C ALA A 187 16.28 -0.85 -11.90
N ARG A 188 16.79 -0.17 -12.93
CA ARG A 188 17.37 -0.82 -14.11
C ARG A 188 18.62 -1.61 -13.78
N GLU A 189 19.51 -1.07 -12.95
CA GLU A 189 20.73 -1.76 -12.51
C GLU A 189 20.41 -2.99 -11.68
N GLU A 190 19.49 -2.87 -10.71
CA GLU A 190 19.04 -3.98 -9.88
C GLU A 190 18.39 -5.10 -10.72
N LEU A 191 17.49 -4.77 -11.65
CA LEU A 191 16.87 -5.74 -12.56
C LEU A 191 17.90 -6.42 -13.47
N THR A 192 18.92 -5.68 -13.91
CA THR A 192 20.03 -6.21 -14.68
C THR A 192 20.82 -7.26 -13.90
N ALA A 193 21.09 -7.01 -12.62
CA ALA A 193 21.76 -7.96 -11.73
C ALA A 193 20.93 -9.24 -11.56
N VAL A 194 19.62 -9.09 -11.31
CA VAL A 194 18.69 -10.22 -11.19
C VAL A 194 18.64 -11.06 -12.48
N ALA A 195 18.60 -10.40 -13.64
CA ALA A 195 18.59 -11.11 -14.93
C ALA A 195 19.85 -11.93 -15.17
N ARG A 196 21.02 -11.38 -14.82
CA ARG A 196 22.29 -12.10 -14.89
C ARG A 196 22.29 -13.30 -13.96
N ARG A 197 21.81 -13.14 -12.72
CA ARG A 197 21.67 -14.22 -11.77
C ARG A 197 20.73 -15.31 -12.30
N ALA A 198 19.58 -14.91 -12.88
CA ALA A 198 18.65 -15.84 -13.50
C ALA A 198 19.30 -16.69 -14.62
N ARG A 199 20.15 -16.06 -15.44
CA ARG A 199 20.91 -16.74 -16.49
C ARG A 199 21.95 -17.72 -15.91
N GLU A 200 22.73 -17.27 -14.93
CA GLU A 200 23.77 -18.07 -14.28
C GLU A 200 23.20 -19.33 -13.65
N CYS A 201 22.03 -19.19 -13.01
CA CYS A 201 21.37 -20.30 -12.33
C CYS A 201 20.44 -21.13 -13.22
N GLY A 202 20.23 -20.73 -14.48
CA GLY A 202 19.20 -21.37 -15.32
C GLY A 202 17.79 -21.24 -14.77
N ALA A 203 17.55 -20.25 -13.90
CA ALA A 203 16.35 -20.09 -13.11
C ALA A 203 15.12 -19.70 -13.94
N PHE A 204 13.96 -20.09 -13.45
CA PHE A 204 12.68 -19.50 -13.89
C PHE A 204 12.38 -18.26 -13.08
N PHE A 205 12.02 -17.17 -13.75
CA PHE A 205 11.58 -15.97 -13.07
C PHE A 205 10.06 -15.90 -12.92
N LEU A 206 9.61 -15.27 -11.84
CA LEU A 206 8.25 -14.73 -11.68
C LEU A 206 8.39 -13.24 -11.35
N ILE A 207 7.93 -12.39 -12.25
CA ILE A 207 7.83 -10.94 -12.02
C ILE A 207 6.48 -10.66 -11.38
N THR A 208 6.47 -9.95 -10.25
CA THR A 208 5.28 -9.37 -9.63
C THR A 208 5.30 -7.86 -9.80
N ALA A 209 4.17 -7.26 -10.21
CA ALA A 209 4.06 -5.82 -10.42
C ALA A 209 2.60 -5.35 -10.32
N PRO A 210 2.35 -4.05 -10.00
CA PRO A 210 1.00 -3.54 -9.81
C PRO A 210 0.17 -3.44 -11.10
N ASN A 211 0.83 -3.46 -12.25
CA ASN A 211 0.17 -3.38 -13.56
C ASN A 211 1.05 -3.98 -14.67
N ASP A 212 0.41 -4.28 -15.80
CA ASP A 212 1.04 -4.92 -16.96
C ASP A 212 2.16 -4.06 -17.59
N SER A 213 2.02 -2.74 -17.62
CA SER A 213 3.05 -1.84 -18.20
C SER A 213 4.35 -1.91 -17.41
N THR A 214 4.26 -1.86 -16.09
CA THR A 214 5.41 -2.00 -15.17
C THR A 214 6.06 -3.37 -15.33
N ALA A 215 5.27 -4.44 -15.34
CA ALA A 215 5.80 -5.79 -15.52
C ALA A 215 6.52 -5.99 -16.87
N ARG A 216 5.97 -5.44 -17.94
CA ARG A 216 6.61 -5.48 -19.27
C ARG A 216 7.90 -4.69 -19.32
N TRP A 217 7.94 -3.53 -18.68
CA TRP A 217 9.17 -2.75 -18.56
C TRP A 217 10.25 -3.55 -17.81
N MET A 218 9.92 -4.11 -16.65
CA MET A 218 10.84 -4.96 -15.87
C MET A 218 11.37 -6.10 -16.73
N PHE A 219 10.49 -6.80 -17.43
CA PHE A 219 10.90 -7.89 -18.31
C PHE A 219 11.78 -7.41 -19.47
N SER A 220 11.52 -6.23 -20.07
CA SER A 220 12.35 -5.70 -21.16
C SER A 220 13.77 -5.43 -20.69
N VAL A 221 13.93 -4.82 -19.51
CA VAL A 221 15.25 -4.57 -18.89
C VAL A 221 15.99 -5.88 -18.64
N MET A 222 15.30 -6.86 -18.03
CA MET A 222 15.89 -8.17 -17.76
C MET A 222 16.34 -8.87 -19.03
N ARG A 223 15.53 -8.83 -20.09
CA ARG A 223 15.86 -9.45 -21.39
C ARG A 223 17.05 -8.78 -22.07
N GLU A 224 17.13 -7.45 -22.05
CA GLU A 224 18.23 -6.68 -22.60
C GLU A 224 19.55 -6.98 -21.88
N ALA A 225 19.51 -7.16 -20.57
CA ALA A 225 20.68 -7.45 -19.74
C ALA A 225 21.37 -8.80 -20.05
N VAL A 226 20.64 -9.74 -20.67
CA VAL A 226 21.14 -11.10 -20.98
C VAL A 226 20.94 -11.44 -22.46
N GLU A 227 21.34 -10.51 -23.33
CA GLU A 227 21.21 -10.66 -24.76
C GLU A 227 21.72 -12.05 -25.25
N GLY A 228 20.94 -12.68 -26.13
CA GLY A 228 21.23 -14.02 -26.64
C GLY A 228 20.80 -15.17 -25.71
N TYR A 229 20.41 -14.90 -24.45
CA TYR A 229 19.85 -15.90 -23.55
C TYR A 229 18.32 -15.78 -23.48
N ARG A 230 17.63 -16.93 -23.58
CA ARG A 230 16.18 -16.98 -23.46
C ARG A 230 15.77 -17.12 -21.99
N LEU A 231 15.46 -16.00 -21.36
CA LEU A 231 14.80 -16.03 -20.04
C LEU A 231 13.46 -16.75 -20.12
N ARG A 232 13.19 -17.59 -19.10
CA ARG A 232 11.94 -18.34 -18.97
C ARG A 232 11.27 -17.95 -17.67
N GLY A 233 9.98 -17.61 -17.73
CA GLY A 233 9.26 -17.21 -16.55
C GLY A 233 7.86 -16.71 -16.86
N ASN A 234 7.24 -16.12 -15.85
CA ASN A 234 5.88 -15.65 -15.89
C ASN A 234 5.77 -14.24 -15.26
N ILE A 235 4.61 -13.64 -15.40
CA ILE A 235 4.23 -12.35 -14.82
C ILE A 235 2.94 -12.56 -14.04
N GLU A 236 2.91 -12.01 -12.83
CA GLU A 236 1.74 -11.96 -11.96
C GLU A 236 1.47 -10.52 -11.53
N LEU A 237 0.21 -10.11 -11.52
CA LEU A 237 -0.17 -8.78 -11.03
C LEU A 237 -0.38 -8.85 -9.52
N SER A 238 0.37 -8.03 -8.79
CA SER A 238 0.35 -7.94 -7.33
C SER A 238 0.61 -6.50 -6.90
N ALA A 239 0.13 -6.11 -5.73
CA ALA A 239 0.42 -4.79 -5.17
C ALA A 239 1.92 -4.56 -4.91
N GLN A 240 2.68 -5.63 -4.73
CA GLN A 240 4.13 -5.56 -4.53
C GLN A 240 4.89 -5.70 -5.84
N THR A 241 6.06 -5.05 -5.89
CA THR A 241 6.95 -5.11 -7.06
C THR A 241 8.17 -5.96 -6.73
N GLY A 242 8.37 -7.05 -7.46
CA GLY A 242 9.43 -8.00 -7.17
C GLY A 242 9.77 -8.95 -8.32
N VAL A 243 10.83 -9.71 -8.11
CA VAL A 243 11.20 -10.86 -8.97
C VAL A 243 11.56 -12.02 -8.06
N ARG A 244 10.92 -13.16 -8.27
CA ARG A 244 11.29 -14.42 -7.68
C ARG A 244 12.04 -15.25 -8.73
N LEU A 245 13.15 -15.83 -8.36
CA LEU A 245 13.89 -16.79 -9.18
C LEU A 245 13.74 -18.19 -8.59
N ARG A 246 13.02 -19.05 -9.29
CA ARG A 246 12.90 -20.46 -8.94
C ARG A 246 14.07 -21.23 -9.53
N LEU A 247 14.85 -21.85 -8.66
CA LEU A 247 16.00 -22.64 -9.05
C LEU A 247 15.58 -24.03 -9.56
N PRO A 248 16.26 -24.58 -10.60
CA PRO A 248 16.04 -25.96 -11.01
C PRO A 248 16.57 -26.92 -9.95
N GLU A 249 15.88 -28.02 -9.70
CA GLU A 249 16.22 -29.03 -8.70
C GLU A 249 17.62 -29.68 -8.89
N THR A 250 18.19 -29.53 -10.08
CA THR A 250 19.42 -30.27 -10.50
C THR A 250 20.71 -29.48 -10.35
N GLU A 251 20.71 -28.22 -9.99
CA GLU A 251 21.95 -27.43 -9.92
C GLU A 251 22.08 -26.68 -8.58
N SER A 252 22.89 -27.28 -7.70
CA SER A 252 23.40 -26.63 -6.47
C SER A 252 24.38 -25.47 -6.74
N ALA A 253 24.45 -24.96 -7.97
CA ALA A 253 25.49 -24.02 -8.40
C ALA A 253 25.22 -22.57 -8.04
N CYS A 254 24.05 -22.24 -7.44
CA CYS A 254 23.62 -20.86 -7.18
C CYS A 254 23.59 -20.46 -5.70
N GLY A 255 24.14 -21.25 -4.81
CA GLY A 255 24.03 -21.10 -3.36
C GLY A 255 25.26 -20.55 -2.64
N GLU A 256 26.22 -19.88 -3.34
CA GLU A 256 27.34 -19.16 -2.70
C GLU A 256 27.42 -17.72 -3.14
#